data_6f636c888d36b00e0810b3d92ceee7c0
#
_entry.id   6f636c888d36b00e0810b3d92ceee7c0
#
_cell.length_a   1.000
_cell.length_b   1.000
_cell.length_c   1.000
_cell.angle_alpha   90.00
_cell.angle_beta   90.00
_cell.angle_gamma   90.00
#
_symmetry.space_group_name_H-M   'P 1'
#
loop_
_entity.id
_entity.type
_entity.pdbx_description
1 polymer ?
#
loop_
_entity_poly.entity_id
_entity_poly.type
_entity_poly.pdbx_seq_one_letter_code
_entity_poly.pdbx_strand_id
1 'polypeptide(L)'
;MAAISETRQTVEKLAHSTYEWGFETDIEMDIAPKGLNEDIVRLISKKKNEPDWMLEWRLKAFRQWQTMKEPQWAKLRHPPIDYQDAHYFAQPKKTPGPKSLEEVDPELLRTYEKLGIPLHEQALLAGVEGAELQKAPVAVDAVFDSVSVATTFRKTLEEAGVIFCPISEAIRQHPELVRKYLGSVVPIGDNFFSALNSAVFTDGSFVYIPKGVRCPMELSTYFRINARNTGQFERTLIIAEEGSYVSYLEGCTAPQRDENQLHAAVVELVAMDDAAIKYSTVQNWYPGDENGKGGIYNFVTKRGLCRGHAPVFHGPRLKQVQL
;
A
#
# COMPACT_ATOMS: atom_id res chain seq x y z
N MET A 1 3.20 -34.16 21.29
CA MET A 1 2.23 -33.47 22.17
C MET A 1 2.80 -32.13 22.71
N ALA A 2 4.08 -32.00 23.08
CA ALA A 2 4.67 -30.73 23.57
C ALA A 2 4.63 -29.58 22.54
N ALA A 3 4.99 -29.80 21.28
CA ALA A 3 5.02 -28.76 20.25
C ALA A 3 3.64 -28.13 19.96
N ILE A 4 2.55 -28.92 20.06
CA ILE A 4 1.18 -28.42 19.88
C ILE A 4 0.78 -27.53 21.09
N SER A 5 1.26 -27.84 22.28
CA SER A 5 1.03 -27.05 23.49
C SER A 5 1.73 -25.69 23.45
N GLU A 6 2.98 -25.62 22.96
CA GLU A 6 3.72 -24.36 22.81
C GLU A 6 3.11 -23.46 21.75
N THR A 7 2.74 -24.03 20.59
CA THR A 7 2.06 -23.28 19.54
C THR A 7 0.72 -22.72 20.02
N ARG A 8 -0.06 -23.49 20.79
CA ARG A 8 -1.33 -23.04 21.35
C ARG A 8 -1.16 -21.93 22.37
N GLN A 9 -0.18 -22.05 23.28
CA GLN A 9 0.14 -21.00 24.26
C GLN A 9 0.63 -19.71 23.56
N THR A 10 1.41 -19.83 22.49
CA THR A 10 1.85 -18.69 21.69
C THR A 10 0.67 -18.01 20.99
N VAL A 11 -0.26 -18.78 20.42
CA VAL A 11 -1.48 -18.24 19.80
C VAL A 11 -2.38 -17.57 20.85
N GLU A 12 -2.60 -18.18 22.00
CA GLU A 12 -3.39 -17.60 23.10
C GLU A 12 -2.74 -16.32 23.63
N LYS A 13 -1.40 -16.26 23.76
CA LYS A 13 -0.68 -15.06 24.18
C LYS A 13 -0.78 -13.94 23.15
N LEU A 14 -0.72 -14.27 21.85
CA LEU A 14 -0.92 -13.29 20.77
C LEU A 14 -2.37 -12.81 20.70
N ALA A 15 -3.34 -13.69 20.97
CA ALA A 15 -4.77 -13.34 20.97
C ALA A 15 -5.14 -12.38 22.11
N HIS A 16 -4.41 -12.39 23.20
CA HIS A 16 -4.61 -11.51 24.35
C HIS A 16 -3.56 -10.40 24.48
N SER A 17 -2.64 -10.27 23.50
CA SER A 17 -1.68 -9.16 23.46
C SER A 17 -2.38 -7.86 23.12
N THR A 18 -1.94 -6.75 23.71
CA THR A 18 -2.37 -5.42 23.33
C THR A 18 -1.97 -5.18 21.85
N TYR A 19 -2.86 -4.57 21.06
CA TYR A 19 -2.58 -4.25 19.67
C TYR A 19 -1.49 -3.17 19.59
N GLU A 20 -0.24 -3.58 19.35
CA GLU A 20 0.95 -2.72 19.38
C GLU A 20 0.92 -1.62 18.31
N TRP A 21 0.21 -1.85 17.18
CA TRP A 21 0.11 -0.94 16.04
C TRP A 21 -1.04 0.07 16.16
N GLY A 22 -1.79 0.04 17.27
CA GLY A 22 -2.96 0.88 17.53
C GLY A 22 -2.66 2.33 17.89
N PHE A 23 -1.37 2.76 17.94
CA PHE A 23 -0.99 4.13 18.26
C PHE A 23 -1.43 5.12 17.17
N GLU A 24 -1.74 6.34 17.58
CA GLU A 24 -2.00 7.47 16.66
C GLU A 24 -0.73 8.30 16.46
N THR A 25 -0.55 8.85 15.26
CA THR A 25 0.51 9.83 14.97
C THR A 25 -0.17 11.20 14.80
N ASP A 26 0.14 12.15 15.69
CA ASP A 26 -0.44 13.50 15.65
C ASP A 26 0.37 14.40 14.70
N ILE A 27 0.04 14.29 13.41
CA ILE A 27 0.63 15.10 12.33
C ILE A 27 -0.46 15.93 11.70
N GLU A 28 -0.16 17.20 11.43
CA GLU A 28 -1.09 18.09 10.74
C GLU A 28 -1.33 17.62 9.30
N MET A 29 -2.60 17.38 8.97
CA MET A 29 -3.02 16.76 7.70
C MET A 29 -3.77 17.75 6.81
N ASP A 30 -3.55 17.64 5.50
CA ASP A 30 -4.37 18.23 4.44
C ASP A 30 -5.35 17.14 3.96
N ILE A 31 -6.63 17.29 4.33
CA ILE A 31 -7.67 16.28 4.12
C ILE A 31 -8.70 16.80 3.12
N ALA A 32 -9.03 16.01 2.09
CA ALA A 32 -10.12 16.33 1.17
C ALA A 32 -11.50 16.29 1.87
N PRO A 33 -12.52 16.99 1.38
CA PRO A 33 -13.88 16.86 1.88
C PRO A 33 -14.37 15.40 1.89
N LYS A 34 -15.31 15.09 2.78
CA LYS A 34 -15.99 13.78 2.80
C LYS A 34 -16.83 13.56 1.56
N GLY A 35 -17.03 12.28 1.26
CA GLY A 35 -17.87 11.81 0.17
C GLY A 35 -17.10 11.57 -1.13
N LEU A 36 -17.71 10.81 -2.02
CA LEU A 36 -17.15 10.43 -3.31
C LEU A 36 -18.04 10.90 -4.47
N ASN A 37 -17.47 11.76 -5.28
CA ASN A 37 -18.06 12.29 -6.51
C ASN A 37 -16.96 12.61 -7.53
N GLU A 38 -17.34 13.06 -8.74
CA GLU A 38 -16.33 13.41 -9.78
C GLU A 38 -15.38 14.52 -9.34
N ASP A 39 -15.81 15.48 -8.51
CA ASP A 39 -14.94 16.57 -8.05
C ASP A 39 -13.84 16.07 -7.12
N ILE A 40 -14.14 15.11 -6.26
CA ILE A 40 -13.13 14.44 -5.41
C ILE A 40 -12.15 13.64 -6.27
N VAL A 41 -12.62 12.93 -7.30
CA VAL A 41 -11.74 12.22 -8.24
C VAL A 41 -10.79 13.18 -8.96
N ARG A 42 -11.32 14.33 -9.43
CA ARG A 42 -10.51 15.41 -10.05
C ARG A 42 -9.54 16.04 -9.07
N LEU A 43 -9.96 16.23 -7.81
CA LEU A 43 -9.11 16.75 -6.75
C LEU A 43 -7.90 15.83 -6.49
N ILE A 44 -8.13 14.51 -6.38
CA ILE A 44 -7.07 13.51 -6.22
C ILE A 44 -6.07 13.60 -7.39
N SER A 45 -6.56 13.57 -8.63
CA SER A 45 -5.71 13.65 -9.81
C SER A 45 -4.89 14.93 -9.84
N LYS A 46 -5.50 16.08 -9.49
CA LYS A 46 -4.82 17.37 -9.39
C LYS A 46 -3.75 17.37 -8.28
N LYS A 47 -4.06 16.84 -7.10
CA LYS A 47 -3.10 16.75 -5.97
C LYS A 47 -1.89 15.87 -6.31
N LYS A 48 -2.09 14.84 -7.13
CA LYS A 48 -1.03 13.94 -7.61
C LYS A 48 -0.31 14.44 -8.86
N ASN A 49 -0.73 15.57 -9.44
CA ASN A 49 -0.21 16.13 -10.70
C ASN A 49 -0.23 15.08 -11.84
N GLU A 50 -1.34 14.40 -11.99
CA GLU A 50 -1.50 13.33 -12.96
C GLU A 50 -1.72 13.89 -14.39
N PRO A 51 -1.26 13.17 -15.42
CA PRO A 51 -1.59 13.52 -16.81
C PRO A 51 -3.07 13.23 -17.12
N ASP A 52 -3.62 13.90 -18.13
CA ASP A 52 -5.04 13.83 -18.51
C ASP A 52 -5.56 12.41 -18.71
N TRP A 53 -4.75 11.53 -19.34
CA TRP A 53 -5.14 10.13 -19.57
C TRP A 53 -5.43 9.37 -18.26
N MET A 54 -4.74 9.73 -17.17
CA MET A 54 -4.95 9.09 -15.88
C MET A 54 -6.23 9.61 -15.22
N LEU A 55 -6.52 10.89 -15.35
CA LEU A 55 -7.80 11.45 -14.91
C LEU A 55 -8.97 10.81 -15.66
N GLU A 56 -8.88 10.66 -16.98
CA GLU A 56 -9.90 9.99 -17.80
C GLU A 56 -10.13 8.55 -17.35
N TRP A 57 -9.03 7.82 -17.05
CA TRP A 57 -9.08 6.46 -16.55
C TRP A 57 -9.81 6.38 -15.20
N ARG A 58 -9.53 7.30 -14.27
CA ARG A 58 -10.20 7.41 -12.96
C ARG A 58 -11.68 7.72 -13.09
N LEU A 59 -12.04 8.68 -13.92
CA LEU A 59 -13.44 9.06 -14.14
C LEU A 59 -14.23 7.91 -14.77
N LYS A 60 -13.63 7.16 -15.68
CA LYS A 60 -14.23 5.95 -16.25
C LYS A 60 -14.45 4.91 -15.15
N ALA A 61 -13.48 4.71 -14.24
CA ALA A 61 -13.60 3.79 -13.12
C ALA A 61 -14.71 4.23 -12.15
N PHE A 62 -14.78 5.51 -11.82
CA PHE A 62 -15.82 6.05 -10.95
C PHE A 62 -17.23 5.83 -11.53
N ARG A 63 -17.46 6.15 -12.81
CA ARG A 63 -18.73 5.92 -13.48
C ARG A 63 -19.11 4.44 -13.53
N GLN A 64 -18.11 3.55 -13.77
CA GLN A 64 -18.33 2.11 -13.71
C GLN A 64 -18.74 1.68 -12.30
N TRP A 65 -18.04 2.16 -11.27
CA TRP A 65 -18.36 1.86 -9.86
C TRP A 65 -19.79 2.25 -9.50
N GLN A 66 -20.29 3.41 -9.96
CA GLN A 66 -21.66 3.86 -9.70
C GLN A 66 -22.73 2.92 -10.27
N THR A 67 -22.40 2.13 -11.31
CA THR A 67 -23.32 1.14 -11.89
C THR A 67 -23.27 -0.22 -11.20
N MET A 68 -22.28 -0.44 -10.35
CA MET A 68 -22.04 -1.72 -9.67
C MET A 68 -22.78 -1.79 -8.33
N LYS A 69 -22.95 -3.00 -7.85
CA LYS A 69 -23.48 -3.26 -6.50
C LYS A 69 -22.40 -3.91 -5.66
N GLU A 70 -22.37 -3.58 -4.38
CA GLU A 70 -21.52 -4.25 -3.42
C GLU A 70 -21.80 -5.76 -3.42
N PRO A 71 -20.75 -6.61 -3.48
CA PRO A 71 -20.92 -8.05 -3.57
C PRO A 71 -21.51 -8.63 -2.28
N GLN A 72 -22.51 -9.50 -2.42
CA GLN A 72 -23.18 -10.18 -1.31
C GLN A 72 -22.88 -11.68 -1.25
N TRP A 73 -22.03 -12.19 -2.13
CA TRP A 73 -21.68 -13.62 -2.19
C TRP A 73 -20.76 -14.07 -1.04
N ALA A 74 -19.97 -13.14 -0.49
CA ALA A 74 -19.17 -13.42 0.68
C ALA A 74 -20.07 -13.59 1.92
N LYS A 75 -19.88 -14.66 2.68
CA LYS A 75 -20.64 -14.91 3.93
C LYS A 75 -20.16 -14.02 5.08
N LEU A 76 -19.99 -12.74 4.81
CA LEU A 76 -19.61 -11.73 5.76
C LEU A 76 -20.85 -10.99 6.25
N ARG A 77 -20.85 -10.65 7.53
CA ARG A 77 -21.88 -9.80 8.14
C ARG A 77 -21.18 -8.57 8.69
N HIS A 78 -21.43 -7.42 8.08
CA HIS A 78 -20.98 -6.12 8.54
C HIS A 78 -22.10 -5.10 8.39
N PRO A 79 -22.09 -4.00 9.17
CA PRO A 79 -22.99 -2.88 8.93
C PRO A 79 -22.85 -2.35 7.50
N PRO A 80 -23.89 -1.75 6.92
CA PRO A 80 -23.77 -1.06 5.62
C PRO A 80 -22.65 -0.01 5.67
N ILE A 81 -21.84 0.03 4.61
CA ILE A 81 -20.76 1.02 4.48
C ILE A 81 -21.35 2.29 3.88
N ASP A 82 -21.20 3.42 4.57
CA ASP A 82 -21.54 4.72 4.01
C ASP A 82 -20.33 5.30 3.26
N TYR A 83 -20.30 5.14 1.94
CA TYR A 83 -19.26 5.66 1.08
C TYR A 83 -19.23 7.18 0.99
N GLN A 84 -20.23 7.88 1.55
CA GLN A 84 -20.25 9.34 1.60
C GLN A 84 -19.74 9.89 2.94
N ASP A 85 -19.57 9.03 3.95
CA ASP A 85 -19.01 9.42 5.25
C ASP A 85 -17.50 9.07 5.38
N ALA A 86 -16.75 9.09 4.29
CA ALA A 86 -15.31 8.84 4.28
C ALA A 86 -14.54 9.92 3.51
N HIS A 87 -13.29 10.16 3.92
CA HIS A 87 -12.35 10.96 3.16
C HIS A 87 -11.54 10.05 2.22
N TYR A 88 -11.43 10.46 0.96
CA TYR A 88 -10.73 9.68 -0.09
C TYR A 88 -9.33 10.17 -0.38
N PHE A 89 -8.88 11.20 0.32
CA PHE A 89 -7.53 11.71 0.23
C PHE A 89 -7.14 12.41 1.53
N ALA A 90 -5.97 12.07 2.06
CA ALA A 90 -5.31 12.76 3.15
C ALA A 90 -3.80 12.69 2.94
N GLN A 91 -3.10 13.77 3.26
CA GLN A 91 -1.64 13.82 3.21
C GLN A 91 -1.09 14.66 4.35
N PRO A 92 0.11 14.37 4.87
CA PRO A 92 0.80 15.28 5.76
C PRO A 92 1.00 16.65 5.10
N LYS A 93 0.81 17.74 5.85
CA LYS A 93 1.17 19.07 5.35
C LYS A 93 2.66 19.10 5.08
N LYS A 94 3.04 19.57 3.89
CA LYS A 94 4.46 19.69 3.50
C LYS A 94 5.16 20.72 4.38
N THR A 95 6.13 20.28 5.16
CA THR A 95 7.14 21.12 5.79
C THR A 95 8.43 21.07 4.95
N PRO A 96 9.28 22.10 4.96
CA PRO A 96 10.62 22.01 4.38
C PRO A 96 11.38 20.81 4.95
N GLY A 97 12.15 20.10 4.11
CA GLY A 97 12.93 18.96 4.57
C GLY A 97 13.85 19.31 5.73
N PRO A 98 13.91 18.47 6.78
CA PRO A 98 14.77 18.70 7.94
C PRO A 98 16.25 18.51 7.56
N LYS A 99 17.14 19.29 8.19
CA LYS A 99 18.60 19.16 7.98
C LYS A 99 19.22 18.05 8.83
N SER A 100 18.53 17.61 9.88
CA SER A 100 18.94 16.51 10.76
C SER A 100 17.73 15.78 11.33
N LEU A 101 17.94 14.57 11.90
CA LEU A 101 16.88 13.85 12.62
C LEU A 101 16.31 14.64 13.81
N GLU A 102 17.09 15.56 14.40
CA GLU A 102 16.64 16.39 15.51
C GLU A 102 15.59 17.45 15.10
N GLU A 103 15.55 17.81 13.82
CA GLU A 103 14.57 18.73 13.25
C GLU A 103 13.32 17.99 12.72
N VAL A 104 13.34 16.66 12.69
CA VAL A 104 12.20 15.83 12.27
C VAL A 104 11.15 15.86 13.38
N ASP A 105 9.88 15.89 13.00
CA ASP A 105 8.77 15.78 13.95
C ASP A 105 8.98 14.55 14.86
N PRO A 106 9.09 14.73 16.19
CA PRO A 106 9.32 13.62 17.12
C PRO A 106 8.26 12.52 17.05
N GLU A 107 7.00 12.86 16.72
CA GLU A 107 5.93 11.89 16.55
C GLU A 107 6.13 11.04 15.30
N LEU A 108 6.67 11.60 14.22
CA LEU A 108 7.02 10.86 13.02
C LEU A 108 8.16 9.87 13.31
N LEU A 109 9.21 10.30 14.02
CA LEU A 109 10.30 9.42 14.44
C LEU A 109 9.82 8.29 15.36
N ARG A 110 8.99 8.60 16.36
CA ARG A 110 8.37 7.57 17.22
C ARG A 110 7.52 6.59 16.41
N THR A 111 6.86 7.06 15.37
CA THR A 111 6.09 6.20 14.46
C THR A 111 7.00 5.24 13.72
N TYR A 112 8.12 5.71 13.18
CA TYR A 112 9.11 4.86 12.52
C TYR A 112 9.74 3.85 13.49
N GLU A 113 10.06 4.27 14.71
CA GLU A 113 10.59 3.40 15.76
C GLU A 113 9.59 2.29 16.12
N LYS A 114 8.33 2.64 16.35
CA LYS A 114 7.25 1.68 16.63
C LYS A 114 6.97 0.74 15.46
N LEU A 115 7.18 1.17 14.23
CA LEU A 115 7.10 0.33 13.03
C LEU A 115 8.33 -0.57 12.86
N GLY A 116 9.33 -0.45 13.74
CA GLY A 116 10.55 -1.24 13.68
C GLY A 116 11.49 -0.82 12.55
N ILE A 117 11.32 0.42 12.02
CA ILE A 117 12.19 0.95 10.96
C ILE A 117 13.54 1.33 11.59
N PRO A 118 14.67 0.81 11.10
CA PRO A 118 15.99 1.13 11.65
C PRO A 118 16.32 2.63 11.58
N LEU A 119 17.05 3.16 12.57
CA LEU A 119 17.38 4.60 12.66
C LEU A 119 18.01 5.19 11.40
N HIS A 120 18.87 4.43 10.72
CA HIS A 120 19.51 4.87 9.47
C HIS A 120 18.53 4.98 8.30
N GLU A 121 17.45 4.20 8.30
CA GLU A 121 16.37 4.30 7.34
C GLU A 121 15.40 5.42 7.72
N GLN A 122 15.20 5.67 9.02
CA GLN A 122 14.35 6.76 9.52
C GLN A 122 14.84 8.13 9.02
N ALA A 123 16.15 8.37 8.98
CA ALA A 123 16.73 9.60 8.48
C ALA A 123 16.39 9.85 7.01
N LEU A 124 16.45 8.81 6.19
CA LEU A 124 16.10 8.86 4.77
C LEU A 124 14.60 9.04 4.56
N LEU A 125 13.79 8.26 5.27
CA LEU A 125 12.34 8.35 5.21
C LEU A 125 11.81 9.71 5.71
N ALA A 126 12.54 10.34 6.62
CA ALA A 126 12.25 11.69 7.10
C ALA A 126 12.79 12.80 6.17
N GLY A 127 13.50 12.44 5.08
CA GLY A 127 14.03 13.40 4.11
C GLY A 127 15.21 14.22 4.62
N VAL A 128 16.00 13.71 5.58
CA VAL A 128 17.19 14.38 6.12
C VAL A 128 18.24 14.58 5.04
N GLU A 129 18.70 15.79 4.82
CA GLU A 129 19.72 16.13 3.83
C GLU A 129 21.05 15.41 4.11
N GLY A 130 21.60 14.72 3.11
CA GLY A 130 22.91 14.06 3.22
C GLY A 130 22.91 12.71 3.97
N ALA A 131 21.73 12.15 4.33
CA ALA A 131 21.64 10.82 4.90
C ALA A 131 22.13 9.76 3.90
N GLU A 132 23.22 9.05 4.22
CA GLU A 132 23.75 7.95 3.42
C GLU A 132 23.42 6.61 4.07
N LEU A 133 23.03 5.63 3.25
CA LEU A 133 22.72 4.28 3.71
C LEU A 133 24.00 3.43 3.83
N GLN A 134 24.18 2.84 5.00
CA GLN A 134 25.00 1.63 5.12
C GLN A 134 24.23 0.47 4.47
N LYS A 135 24.94 -0.50 3.85
CA LYS A 135 24.36 -1.63 3.11
C LYS A 135 23.28 -2.35 3.91
N ALA A 136 22.02 -1.98 3.70
CA ALA A 136 20.90 -2.75 4.20
C ALA A 136 20.43 -3.74 3.11
N PRO A 137 19.96 -4.94 3.48
CA PRO A 137 19.51 -5.95 2.51
C PRO A 137 18.12 -5.67 1.91
N VAL A 138 17.44 -4.60 2.32
CA VAL A 138 16.04 -4.30 1.95
C VAL A 138 15.89 -2.85 1.53
N ALA A 139 15.29 -2.61 0.36
CA ALA A 139 14.83 -1.27 -0.01
C ALA A 139 13.40 -1.06 0.49
N VAL A 140 13.16 0.08 1.12
CA VAL A 140 11.89 0.39 1.79
C VAL A 140 11.24 1.63 1.18
N ASP A 141 9.93 1.57 0.98
CA ASP A 141 9.04 2.69 0.75
C ASP A 141 8.04 2.82 1.91
N ALA A 142 7.72 4.04 2.32
CA ALA A 142 6.75 4.27 3.39
C ALA A 142 5.61 5.17 2.88
N VAL A 143 4.39 4.68 3.00
CA VAL A 143 3.16 5.37 2.56
C VAL A 143 2.30 5.68 3.78
N PHE A 144 2.05 6.97 4.00
CA PHE A 144 1.12 7.48 5.01
C PHE A 144 -0.15 7.98 4.33
N ASP A 145 -1.27 7.34 4.66
CA ASP A 145 -2.58 7.63 4.05
C ASP A 145 -2.48 7.65 2.51
N SER A 146 -2.45 8.82 1.90
CA SER A 146 -2.50 8.98 0.44
C SER A 146 -1.15 9.30 -0.21
N VAL A 147 -0.05 9.31 0.53
CA VAL A 147 1.25 9.79 0.00
C VAL A 147 2.42 8.92 0.44
N SER A 148 3.27 8.52 -0.51
CA SER A 148 4.61 8.03 -0.20
C SER A 148 5.46 9.18 0.33
N VAL A 149 6.10 8.96 1.46
CA VAL A 149 6.95 9.96 2.11
C VAL A 149 8.41 9.82 1.72
N ALA A 150 8.89 8.61 1.46
CA ALA A 150 10.25 8.37 0.95
C ALA A 150 10.43 6.93 0.43
N THR A 151 11.38 6.76 -0.50
CA THR A 151 11.86 5.47 -1.02
C THR A 151 13.36 5.38 -0.87
N THR A 152 13.86 4.30 -0.25
CA THR A 152 15.29 4.07 -0.02
C THR A 152 15.98 3.35 -1.18
N PHE A 153 17.32 3.39 -1.26
CA PHE A 153 18.16 2.67 -2.24
C PHE A 153 17.86 2.90 -3.73
N ARG A 154 17.21 3.98 -4.09
CA ARG A 154 16.83 4.28 -5.48
C ARG A 154 18.02 4.17 -6.44
N LYS A 155 19.14 4.81 -6.11
CA LYS A 155 20.35 4.82 -6.95
C LYS A 155 20.91 3.41 -7.22
N THR A 156 20.99 2.57 -6.18
CA THR A 156 21.45 1.18 -6.32
C THR A 156 20.52 0.34 -7.20
N LEU A 157 19.22 0.56 -7.09
CA LEU A 157 18.22 -0.12 -7.93
C LEU A 157 18.27 0.40 -9.37
N GLU A 158 18.41 1.71 -9.57
CA GLU A 158 18.56 2.34 -10.89
C GLU A 158 19.81 1.85 -11.63
N GLU A 159 20.96 1.67 -10.94
CA GLU A 159 22.19 1.09 -11.49
C GLU A 159 21.97 -0.34 -12.00
N ALA A 160 21.06 -1.10 -11.40
CA ALA A 160 20.65 -2.42 -11.87
C ALA A 160 19.52 -2.35 -12.94
N GLY A 161 19.06 -1.15 -13.30
CA GLY A 161 17.92 -0.92 -14.20
C GLY A 161 16.56 -1.23 -13.57
N VAL A 162 16.51 -1.47 -12.26
CA VAL A 162 15.28 -1.74 -11.52
C VAL A 162 14.57 -0.43 -11.18
N ILE A 163 13.28 -0.35 -11.46
CA ILE A 163 12.44 0.77 -11.03
C ILE A 163 11.68 0.33 -9.78
N PHE A 164 11.85 1.08 -8.69
CA PHE A 164 11.05 0.96 -7.47
C PHE A 164 10.71 2.36 -7.00
N CYS A 165 9.47 2.75 -7.14
CA CYS A 165 9.00 4.08 -6.78
C CYS A 165 7.49 4.04 -6.47
N PRO A 166 6.94 5.11 -5.86
CA PRO A 166 5.50 5.28 -5.73
C PRO A 166 4.79 5.22 -7.09
N ILE A 167 3.63 4.58 -7.17
CA ILE A 167 2.88 4.49 -8.43
C ILE A 167 2.49 5.88 -8.97
N SER A 168 2.24 6.84 -8.08
CA SER A 168 1.96 8.23 -8.47
C SER A 168 3.15 8.89 -9.18
N GLU A 169 4.38 8.51 -8.84
CA GLU A 169 5.58 8.93 -9.55
C GLU A 169 5.71 8.21 -10.89
N ALA A 170 5.52 6.88 -10.90
CA ALA A 170 5.59 6.08 -12.12
C ALA A 170 4.60 6.55 -13.19
N ILE A 171 3.39 6.98 -12.81
CA ILE A 171 2.39 7.55 -13.72
C ILE A 171 2.95 8.75 -14.50
N ARG A 172 3.82 9.55 -13.87
CA ARG A 172 4.43 10.75 -14.49
C ARG A 172 5.74 10.46 -15.19
N GLN A 173 6.60 9.62 -14.62
CA GLN A 173 7.97 9.39 -15.11
C GLN A 173 8.09 8.20 -16.06
N HIS A 174 7.19 7.20 -15.91
CA HIS A 174 7.17 5.97 -16.71
C HIS A 174 5.79 5.69 -17.33
N PRO A 175 5.15 6.70 -17.96
CA PRO A 175 3.75 6.60 -18.41
C PRO A 175 3.52 5.44 -19.39
N GLU A 176 4.50 5.09 -20.23
CA GLU A 176 4.37 4.00 -21.19
C GLU A 176 4.23 2.63 -20.52
N LEU A 177 5.03 2.39 -19.47
CA LEU A 177 4.93 1.15 -18.68
C LEU A 177 3.61 1.11 -17.92
N VAL A 178 3.24 2.20 -17.26
CA VAL A 178 1.99 2.25 -16.49
C VAL A 178 0.78 2.06 -17.41
N ARG A 179 0.70 2.76 -18.55
CA ARG A 179 -0.42 2.60 -19.50
C ARG A 179 -0.52 1.19 -20.07
N LYS A 180 0.60 0.51 -20.26
CA LYS A 180 0.64 -0.86 -20.77
C LYS A 180 0.11 -1.89 -19.77
N TYR A 181 0.39 -1.71 -18.47
CA TYR A 181 0.17 -2.74 -17.48
C TYR A 181 -0.91 -2.43 -16.45
N LEU A 182 -1.18 -1.16 -16.13
CA LEU A 182 -2.21 -0.78 -15.16
C LEU A 182 -3.59 -1.26 -15.63
N GLY A 183 -4.28 -2.04 -14.81
CA GLY A 183 -5.57 -2.61 -15.13
C GLY A 183 -5.52 -3.78 -16.12
N SER A 184 -4.34 -4.29 -16.46
CA SER A 184 -4.18 -5.43 -17.37
C SER A 184 -4.48 -6.78 -16.70
N VAL A 185 -4.36 -6.84 -15.38
CA VAL A 185 -4.62 -8.03 -14.57
C VAL A 185 -5.90 -7.86 -13.76
N VAL A 186 -6.12 -6.67 -13.22
CA VAL A 186 -7.35 -6.29 -12.51
C VAL A 186 -7.98 -5.10 -13.23
N PRO A 187 -8.81 -5.35 -14.26
CA PRO A 187 -9.46 -4.28 -15.01
C PRO A 187 -10.45 -3.50 -14.16
N ILE A 188 -10.79 -2.28 -14.58
CA ILE A 188 -11.69 -1.34 -13.89
C ILE A 188 -13.02 -2.01 -13.48
N GLY A 189 -13.58 -2.86 -14.32
CA GLY A 189 -14.86 -3.51 -14.10
C GLY A 189 -14.78 -4.88 -13.40
N ASP A 190 -13.65 -5.24 -12.82
CA ASP A 190 -13.44 -6.56 -12.24
C ASP A 190 -14.40 -6.86 -11.07
N ASN A 191 -14.45 -5.98 -10.09
CA ASN A 191 -15.38 -6.04 -8.98
C ASN A 191 -15.61 -4.65 -8.38
N PHE A 192 -16.62 -4.53 -7.51
CA PHE A 192 -17.02 -3.26 -6.89
C PHE A 192 -15.86 -2.54 -6.19
N PHE A 193 -15.06 -3.25 -5.37
CA PHE A 193 -13.98 -2.63 -4.60
C PHE A 193 -12.75 -2.31 -5.47
N SER A 194 -12.49 -3.08 -6.52
CA SER A 194 -11.42 -2.75 -7.47
C SER A 194 -11.79 -1.56 -8.36
N ALA A 195 -13.07 -1.40 -8.71
CA ALA A 195 -13.57 -0.23 -9.40
C ALA A 195 -13.45 1.02 -8.51
N LEU A 196 -13.84 0.92 -7.24
CA LEU A 196 -13.65 1.98 -6.24
C LEU A 196 -12.16 2.34 -6.12
N ASN A 197 -11.29 1.37 -5.88
CA ASN A 197 -9.84 1.59 -5.84
C ASN A 197 -9.36 2.30 -7.11
N SER A 198 -9.76 1.82 -8.27
CA SER A 198 -9.36 2.41 -9.56
C SER A 198 -9.72 3.90 -9.68
N ALA A 199 -10.85 4.30 -9.12
CA ALA A 199 -11.26 5.71 -9.12
C ALA A 199 -10.44 6.58 -8.17
N VAL A 200 -10.04 6.04 -6.99
CA VAL A 200 -9.54 6.87 -5.88
C VAL A 200 -8.17 6.47 -5.34
N PHE A 201 -7.49 5.44 -5.87
CA PHE A 201 -6.16 5.09 -5.35
C PHE A 201 -5.23 6.29 -5.40
N THR A 202 -4.43 6.45 -4.36
CA THR A 202 -3.61 7.64 -4.19
C THR A 202 -2.14 7.36 -4.30
N ASP A 203 -1.69 6.27 -3.70
CA ASP A 203 -0.35 5.76 -3.87
C ASP A 203 -0.31 4.23 -3.77
N GLY A 204 0.86 3.68 -3.76
CA GLY A 204 1.20 2.27 -3.79
C GLY A 204 2.52 2.09 -4.50
N SER A 205 2.92 0.86 -4.74
CA SER A 205 4.24 0.58 -5.30
C SER A 205 4.18 0.29 -6.79
N PHE A 206 5.11 0.88 -7.52
CA PHE A 206 5.45 0.50 -8.87
C PHE A 206 6.83 -0.17 -8.88
N VAL A 207 6.87 -1.40 -9.38
CA VAL A 207 8.10 -2.19 -9.50
C VAL A 207 8.24 -2.69 -10.92
N TYR A 208 9.37 -2.43 -11.55
CA TYR A 208 9.73 -2.98 -12.85
C TYR A 208 11.12 -3.59 -12.78
N ILE A 209 11.22 -4.87 -13.12
CA ILE A 209 12.48 -5.61 -13.18
C ILE A 209 12.80 -5.93 -14.63
N PRO A 210 13.92 -5.41 -15.19
CA PRO A 210 14.31 -5.66 -16.57
C PRO A 210 14.60 -7.14 -16.85
N LYS A 211 14.57 -7.50 -18.13
CA LYS A 211 14.89 -8.85 -18.61
C LYS A 211 16.25 -9.36 -18.07
N GLY A 212 16.22 -10.57 -17.51
CA GLY A 212 17.41 -11.26 -16.99
C GLY A 212 17.98 -10.68 -15.68
N VAL A 213 17.36 -9.64 -15.13
CA VAL A 213 17.83 -9.01 -13.89
C VAL A 213 17.28 -9.71 -12.67
N ARG A 214 18.17 -10.10 -11.76
CA ARG A 214 17.79 -10.49 -10.41
C ARG A 214 17.87 -9.26 -9.52
N CYS A 215 16.74 -8.82 -8.94
CA CYS A 215 16.72 -7.66 -8.05
C CYS A 215 17.79 -7.82 -6.96
N PRO A 216 18.69 -6.82 -6.78
CA PRO A 216 19.88 -6.97 -5.91
C PRO A 216 19.52 -7.05 -4.42
N MET A 217 18.30 -6.68 -4.04
CA MET A 217 17.80 -6.69 -2.66
C MET A 217 16.33 -7.00 -2.59
N GLU A 218 15.83 -7.30 -1.40
CA GLU A 218 14.38 -7.37 -1.17
C GLU A 218 13.78 -5.97 -1.19
N LEU A 219 12.56 -5.85 -1.72
CA LEU A 219 11.79 -4.60 -1.72
C LEU A 219 10.70 -4.71 -0.68
N SER A 220 10.42 -3.62 0.02
CA SER A 220 9.34 -3.57 1.01
C SER A 220 8.59 -2.25 0.97
N THR A 221 7.28 -2.29 1.17
CA THR A 221 6.47 -1.08 1.33
C THR A 221 5.63 -1.19 2.59
N TYR A 222 5.65 -0.13 3.40
CA TYR A 222 4.82 0.02 4.59
C TYR A 222 3.68 1.00 4.33
N PHE A 223 2.44 0.51 4.48
CA PHE A 223 1.24 1.33 4.40
C PHE A 223 0.69 1.58 5.80
N ARG A 224 0.47 2.84 6.12
CA ARG A 224 -0.09 3.27 7.39
C ARG A 224 -1.31 4.14 7.16
N ILE A 225 -2.49 3.70 7.61
CA ILE A 225 -3.64 4.57 7.76
C ILE A 225 -3.40 5.39 9.03
N ASN A 226 -3.51 6.71 8.96
CA ASN A 226 -3.30 7.59 10.11
C ASN A 226 -4.44 8.60 10.30
N ALA A 227 -4.96 9.21 9.24
CA ALA A 227 -6.01 10.22 9.34
C ALA A 227 -7.37 9.60 9.73
N ARG A 228 -8.17 10.34 10.53
CA ARG A 228 -9.52 9.92 10.96
C ARG A 228 -10.49 9.88 9.78
N ASN A 229 -11.40 8.91 9.77
CA ASN A 229 -12.42 8.71 8.74
C ASN A 229 -11.84 8.67 7.31
N THR A 230 -10.57 8.33 7.14
CA THR A 230 -9.90 8.25 5.85
C THR A 230 -9.82 6.80 5.39
N GLY A 231 -10.24 6.55 4.14
CA GLY A 231 -10.00 5.28 3.49
C GLY A 231 -8.55 5.17 3.01
N GLN A 232 -8.04 3.95 2.96
CA GLN A 232 -6.76 3.60 2.35
C GLN A 232 -7.01 2.86 1.03
N PHE A 233 -6.49 3.43 -0.05
CA PHE A 233 -6.71 2.93 -1.40
C PHE A 233 -5.36 2.83 -2.12
N GLU A 234 -4.58 1.81 -1.81
CA GLU A 234 -3.31 1.58 -2.47
C GLU A 234 -3.45 0.72 -3.73
N ARG A 235 -2.57 0.98 -4.70
CA ARG A 235 -2.46 0.18 -5.91
C ARG A 235 -1.00 -0.18 -6.19
N THR A 236 -0.69 -1.46 -6.07
CA THR A 236 0.65 -2.01 -6.33
C THR A 236 0.67 -2.68 -7.70
N LEU A 237 1.69 -2.35 -8.51
CA LEU A 237 1.92 -2.94 -9.82
C LEU A 237 3.37 -3.43 -9.91
N ILE A 238 3.55 -4.75 -10.02
CA ILE A 238 4.87 -5.40 -10.11
C ILE A 238 4.99 -6.10 -11.45
N ILE A 239 6.02 -5.75 -12.23
CA ILE A 239 6.31 -6.31 -13.54
C ILE A 239 7.69 -6.93 -13.49
N ALA A 240 7.78 -8.23 -13.74
CA ALA A 240 9.02 -8.97 -13.87
C ALA A 240 9.16 -9.44 -15.32
N GLU A 241 10.13 -8.85 -16.06
CA GLU A 241 10.41 -9.22 -17.43
C GLU A 241 11.09 -10.59 -17.51
N GLU A 242 11.22 -11.15 -18.72
CA GLU A 242 11.77 -12.49 -18.99
C GLU A 242 13.04 -12.80 -18.20
N GLY A 243 13.07 -13.93 -17.49
CA GLY A 243 14.22 -14.42 -16.72
C GLY A 243 14.58 -13.56 -15.50
N SER A 244 13.72 -12.66 -15.07
CA SER A 244 13.97 -11.77 -13.94
C SER A 244 13.46 -12.33 -12.60
N TYR A 245 13.93 -11.75 -11.49
CA TYR A 245 13.50 -12.12 -10.14
C TYR A 245 13.34 -10.93 -9.22
N VAL A 246 12.26 -10.94 -8.43
CA VAL A 246 12.05 -9.98 -7.34
C VAL A 246 11.38 -10.63 -6.13
N SER A 247 11.81 -10.19 -4.94
CA SER A 247 11.12 -10.45 -3.66
C SER A 247 10.55 -9.13 -3.14
N TYR A 248 9.24 -9.11 -2.86
CA TYR A 248 8.53 -7.93 -2.40
C TYR A 248 7.66 -8.26 -1.18
N LEU A 249 7.76 -7.42 -0.15
CA LEU A 249 6.99 -7.50 1.09
C LEU A 249 6.11 -6.26 1.23
N GLU A 250 4.83 -6.47 1.50
CA GLU A 250 3.86 -5.42 1.79
C GLU A 250 3.42 -5.51 3.25
N GLY A 251 3.57 -4.42 4.00
CA GLY A 251 3.10 -4.29 5.37
C GLY A 251 2.01 -3.23 5.47
N CYS A 252 0.86 -3.57 6.08
CA CYS A 252 -0.25 -2.64 6.27
C CYS A 252 -0.64 -2.57 7.74
N THR A 253 -0.81 -1.34 8.26
CA THR A 253 -1.22 -1.09 9.64
C THR A 253 -2.21 0.07 9.74
N ALA A 254 -3.03 0.07 10.81
CA ALA A 254 -3.93 1.18 11.12
C ALA A 254 -3.97 1.42 12.64
N PRO A 255 -4.28 2.65 13.11
CA PRO A 255 -4.50 2.93 14.52
C PRO A 255 -5.77 2.26 15.03
N GLN A 256 -5.82 2.06 16.35
CA GLN A 256 -7.03 1.62 17.03
C GLN A 256 -7.97 2.81 17.24
N ARG A 257 -9.18 2.74 16.65
CA ARG A 257 -10.18 3.83 16.73
C ARG A 257 -11.59 3.30 16.87
N ASP A 258 -12.47 4.14 17.42
CA ASP A 258 -13.92 3.86 17.58
C ASP A 258 -14.72 4.01 16.29
N GLU A 259 -14.07 4.37 15.19
CA GLU A 259 -14.65 4.55 13.87
C GLU A 259 -14.19 3.46 12.90
N ASN A 260 -15.08 3.03 12.01
CA ASN A 260 -14.73 2.08 10.98
C ASN A 260 -13.95 2.78 9.86
N GLN A 261 -12.86 2.14 9.41
CA GLN A 261 -12.07 2.63 8.29
C GLN A 261 -12.17 1.66 7.12
N LEU A 262 -12.18 2.22 5.89
CA LEU A 262 -12.27 1.44 4.66
C LEU A 262 -10.87 1.27 4.06
N HIS A 263 -10.47 0.03 3.88
CA HIS A 263 -9.27 -0.33 3.14
C HIS A 263 -9.69 -1.12 1.89
N ALA A 264 -9.41 -0.57 0.70
CA ALA A 264 -9.66 -1.25 -0.55
C ALA A 264 -8.40 -1.16 -1.44
N ALA A 265 -7.63 -2.25 -1.47
CA ALA A 265 -6.36 -2.34 -2.18
C ALA A 265 -6.44 -3.19 -3.44
N VAL A 266 -5.59 -2.87 -4.42
CA VAL A 266 -5.40 -3.69 -5.61
C VAL A 266 -3.92 -3.96 -5.83
N VAL A 267 -3.57 -5.23 -6.05
CA VAL A 267 -2.22 -5.67 -6.41
C VAL A 267 -2.27 -6.43 -7.73
N GLU A 268 -1.50 -5.94 -8.68
CA GLU A 268 -1.33 -6.57 -10.00
C GLU A 268 0.12 -7.05 -10.15
N LEU A 269 0.29 -8.34 -10.40
CA LEU A 269 1.59 -8.97 -10.63
C LEU A 269 1.65 -9.50 -12.05
N VAL A 270 2.69 -9.16 -12.80
CA VAL A 270 2.92 -9.62 -14.18
C VAL A 270 4.27 -10.29 -14.25
N ALA A 271 4.29 -11.61 -14.48
CA ALA A 271 5.51 -12.37 -14.70
C ALA A 271 5.60 -12.84 -16.15
N MET A 272 6.70 -12.50 -16.84
CA MET A 272 7.00 -12.96 -18.19
C MET A 272 7.68 -14.33 -18.18
N ASP A 273 8.14 -14.83 -19.32
CA ASP A 273 8.82 -16.12 -19.43
C ASP A 273 9.99 -16.23 -18.45
N ASP A 274 10.09 -17.35 -17.74
CA ASP A 274 11.13 -17.66 -16.74
C ASP A 274 11.30 -16.61 -15.62
N ALA A 275 10.36 -15.65 -15.52
CA ALA A 275 10.38 -14.67 -14.43
C ALA A 275 9.83 -15.27 -13.14
N ALA A 276 10.33 -14.78 -12.00
CA ALA A 276 9.84 -15.18 -10.68
C ALA A 276 9.56 -13.96 -9.80
N ILE A 277 8.34 -13.88 -9.27
CA ILE A 277 7.91 -12.88 -8.28
C ILE A 277 7.60 -13.60 -6.96
N LYS A 278 8.33 -13.28 -5.90
CA LYS A 278 7.97 -13.65 -4.53
C LYS A 278 7.26 -12.47 -3.90
N TYR A 279 5.95 -12.57 -3.74
CA TYR A 279 5.14 -11.55 -3.09
C TYR A 279 4.69 -12.03 -1.72
N SER A 280 4.89 -11.21 -0.70
CA SER A 280 4.45 -11.47 0.66
C SER A 280 3.69 -10.26 1.21
N THR A 281 2.72 -10.49 2.11
CA THR A 281 1.99 -9.40 2.77
C THR A 281 1.79 -9.71 4.24
N VAL A 282 1.94 -8.68 5.08
CA VAL A 282 1.60 -8.71 6.51
C VAL A 282 0.59 -7.59 6.74
N GLN A 283 -0.58 -7.96 7.26
CA GLN A 283 -1.66 -7.02 7.53
C GLN A 283 -2.00 -7.07 9.02
N ASN A 284 -1.77 -5.95 9.71
CA ASN A 284 -2.07 -5.78 11.12
C ASN A 284 -3.24 -4.80 11.26
N TRP A 285 -4.44 -5.34 11.32
CA TRP A 285 -5.66 -4.58 11.41
C TRP A 285 -6.31 -4.71 12.78
N TYR A 286 -6.84 -3.60 13.29
CA TYR A 286 -7.65 -3.58 14.49
C TYR A 286 -9.07 -4.09 14.18
N PRO A 287 -9.58 -5.11 14.90
CA PRO A 287 -10.86 -5.74 14.59
C PRO A 287 -12.09 -4.96 15.11
N GLY A 288 -11.90 -3.88 15.86
CA GLY A 288 -12.91 -3.20 16.66
C GLY A 288 -12.81 -3.55 18.14
N ASP A 289 -13.58 -2.85 18.98
CA ASP A 289 -13.66 -3.08 20.42
C ASP A 289 -14.65 -4.22 20.78
N GLU A 290 -14.76 -4.54 22.06
CA GLU A 290 -15.69 -5.56 22.58
C GLU A 290 -17.17 -5.26 22.29
N ASN A 291 -17.51 -3.99 22.04
CA ASN A 291 -18.86 -3.54 21.69
C ASN A 291 -19.09 -3.51 20.17
N GLY A 292 -18.11 -3.94 19.37
CA GLY A 292 -18.17 -3.93 17.92
C GLY A 292 -18.00 -2.56 17.30
N LYS A 293 -17.37 -1.60 18.01
CA LYS A 293 -17.03 -0.28 17.47
C LYS A 293 -15.67 -0.26 16.85
N GLY A 294 -15.50 0.48 15.78
CA GLY A 294 -14.25 0.61 15.04
C GLY A 294 -13.92 -0.61 14.19
N GLY A 295 -12.64 -0.74 13.85
CA GLY A 295 -12.16 -1.80 12.98
C GLY A 295 -12.01 -1.38 11.52
N ILE A 296 -11.53 -2.32 10.71
CA ILE A 296 -11.18 -2.08 9.32
C ILE A 296 -12.05 -2.94 8.39
N TYR A 297 -12.77 -2.30 7.46
CA TYR A 297 -13.34 -2.98 6.30
C TYR A 297 -12.22 -3.24 5.30
N ASN A 298 -11.71 -4.46 5.26
CA ASN A 298 -10.54 -4.82 4.46
C ASN A 298 -10.94 -5.60 3.20
N PHE A 299 -10.96 -4.91 2.05
CA PHE A 299 -11.29 -5.49 0.74
C PHE A 299 -10.09 -5.41 -0.18
N VAL A 300 -9.43 -6.54 -0.44
CA VAL A 300 -8.20 -6.59 -1.22
C VAL A 300 -8.35 -7.50 -2.42
N THR A 301 -8.00 -6.98 -3.60
CA THR A 301 -7.93 -7.73 -4.85
C THR A 301 -6.47 -7.89 -5.25
N LYS A 302 -5.91 -9.09 -5.07
CA LYS A 302 -4.52 -9.41 -5.44
C LYS A 302 -4.53 -10.48 -6.51
N ARG A 303 -3.93 -10.20 -7.67
CA ARG A 303 -3.88 -11.14 -8.80
C ARG A 303 -2.53 -11.13 -9.50
N GLY A 304 -2.15 -12.31 -9.98
CA GLY A 304 -0.98 -12.52 -10.80
C GLY A 304 -1.35 -13.03 -12.19
N LEU A 305 -0.67 -12.52 -13.19
CA LEU A 305 -0.70 -12.97 -14.58
C LEU A 305 0.65 -13.54 -14.95
N CYS A 306 0.69 -14.83 -15.21
CA CYS A 306 1.83 -15.51 -15.81
C CYS A 306 1.70 -15.43 -17.33
N ARG A 307 2.61 -14.70 -17.98
CA ARG A 307 2.72 -14.64 -19.44
C ARG A 307 3.96 -15.41 -19.84
N GLY A 308 3.80 -16.59 -20.41
CA GLY A 308 4.93 -17.37 -20.89
C GLY A 308 4.82 -18.85 -20.54
N HIS A 309 5.85 -19.63 -20.92
CA HIS A 309 5.82 -21.08 -20.87
C HIS A 309 6.17 -21.65 -19.49
N ALA A 310 6.93 -20.95 -18.66
CA ALA A 310 7.37 -21.43 -17.35
C ALA A 310 7.51 -20.35 -16.26
N PRO A 311 6.57 -19.39 -16.09
CA PRO A 311 6.66 -18.43 -15.00
C PRO A 311 6.35 -19.11 -13.67
N VAL A 312 7.15 -18.80 -12.64
CA VAL A 312 6.97 -19.32 -11.28
C VAL A 312 6.42 -18.23 -10.38
N PHE A 313 5.20 -18.41 -9.90
CA PHE A 313 4.63 -17.63 -8.82
C PHE A 313 4.88 -18.32 -7.47
N HIS A 314 5.65 -17.66 -6.62
CA HIS A 314 5.61 -17.95 -5.20
C HIS A 314 4.59 -16.99 -4.57
N GLY A 315 3.33 -17.40 -4.60
CA GLY A 315 2.23 -16.65 -4.01
C GLY A 315 2.37 -16.50 -2.50
N PRO A 316 1.61 -15.58 -1.91
CA PRO A 316 1.66 -15.36 -0.48
C PRO A 316 1.26 -16.64 0.24
N ARG A 317 2.14 -17.16 1.09
CA ARG A 317 1.65 -17.87 2.27
C ARG A 317 0.95 -16.80 3.10
N LEU A 318 -0.34 -16.65 2.89
CA LEU A 318 -1.20 -15.87 3.78
C LEU A 318 -1.06 -16.48 5.18
N LYS A 319 -0.13 -15.95 5.98
CA LYS A 319 -0.28 -16.01 7.41
C LYS A 319 -1.28 -14.91 7.77
N GLN A 320 -2.52 -15.11 7.37
CA GLN A 320 -3.62 -14.39 7.94
C GLN A 320 -3.82 -14.98 9.35
N VAL A 321 -3.24 -14.33 10.34
CA VAL A 321 -3.70 -14.49 11.71
C VAL A 321 -4.96 -13.63 11.79
N GLN A 322 -6.07 -14.22 11.40
CA GLN A 322 -7.38 -13.70 11.69
C GLN A 322 -7.70 -14.20 13.12
N LEU A 323 -7.67 -13.27 14.08
CA LEU A 323 -8.26 -13.43 15.40
C LEU A 323 -9.69 -12.92 15.39
#